data_8f244a3fce9aa8c06a95e01b33473821
#
_entry.id   8f244a3fce9aa8c06a95e01b33473821
#
_cell.length_a   1.000
_cell.length_b   1.000
_cell.length_c   1.000
_cell.angle_alpha   90.00
_cell.angle_beta   90.00
_cell.angle_gamma   90.00
#
_symmetry.space_group_name_H-M   'P 1'
#
loop_
_entity.id
_entity.type
_entity.pdbx_description
1 polymer ?
#
loop_
_entity_poly.entity_id
_entity_poly.type
_entity_poly.pdbx_seq_one_letter_code
_entity_poly.pdbx_strand_id
1 'polypeptide(L)'
;MFREVRFWDTQLLPQISLTRSSKHVSLIEDEPGGCALCRGLFGVGLGFGLHEGGHLLTNAFFQSDPYLKSVKGGGIPFFAISHRKVLPSWQEAVVASSGLWTQFVLAEIILTRTPDLRRQRAPIQKGVLAFHVCLSLLYGVAGLGQWGPPERDTRGIAKNLGVNEKWIGAVVLAPGLLDTYRYYRGAPRWVRWGSRVAKLVLAVPFLKKF
;
A
#
# COMPACT_ATOMS: atom_id res chain seq x y z
N MET A 1 23.70 37.82 -55.54
CA MET A 1 23.27 39.07 -54.86
C MET A 1 21.89 38.77 -54.27
N PHE A 2 21.86 38.14 -53.10
CA PHE A 2 20.60 37.92 -52.32
C PHE A 2 20.82 38.43 -50.91
N ARG A 3 20.00 39.42 -50.56
CA ARG A 3 19.96 40.10 -49.26
C ARG A 3 19.39 39.12 -48.18
N GLU A 4 20.15 38.97 -47.09
CA GLU A 4 19.62 38.39 -45.86
C GLU A 4 18.57 39.37 -45.26
N VAL A 5 17.38 38.88 -45.06
CA VAL A 5 16.34 39.56 -44.29
C VAL A 5 16.40 39.00 -42.87
N ARG A 6 16.97 39.74 -41.96
CA ARG A 6 16.87 39.51 -40.51
C ARG A 6 15.47 39.95 -40.08
N PHE A 7 14.72 39.04 -39.54
CA PHE A 7 13.38 39.31 -39.02
C PHE A 7 13.30 38.94 -37.55
N TRP A 8 13.07 40.02 -36.77
CA TRP A 8 12.50 40.07 -35.44
C TRP A 8 13.32 39.62 -34.23
N ASP A 9 13.97 40.60 -33.61
CA ASP A 9 14.09 40.79 -32.16
C ASP A 9 12.69 40.94 -31.57
N THR A 10 12.25 39.93 -30.80
CA THR A 10 11.13 40.03 -29.88
C THR A 10 11.67 39.83 -28.47
N GLN A 11 12.37 40.82 -27.97
CA GLN A 11 12.54 41.08 -26.53
C GLN A 11 11.23 41.60 -25.99
N LEU A 12 10.93 41.26 -24.74
CA LEU A 12 9.89 41.80 -23.86
C LEU A 12 8.59 40.95 -23.76
N LEU A 13 8.73 39.76 -23.14
CA LEU A 13 7.67 39.30 -22.26
C LEU A 13 8.20 39.32 -20.83
N PRO A 14 7.51 39.99 -19.89
CA PRO A 14 7.90 39.93 -18.48
C PRO A 14 7.73 38.48 -18.00
N GLN A 15 8.83 37.92 -17.50
CA GLN A 15 8.82 36.66 -16.76
C GLN A 15 7.92 36.87 -15.52
N ILE A 16 6.64 36.53 -15.65
CA ILE A 16 5.77 36.39 -14.48
C ILE A 16 6.30 35.16 -13.72
N SER A 17 7.21 35.46 -12.78
CA SER A 17 7.61 34.50 -11.76
C SER A 17 6.39 34.21 -10.89
N LEU A 18 5.59 33.23 -11.30
CA LEU A 18 4.64 32.58 -10.44
C LEU A 18 5.44 31.81 -9.38
N THR A 19 5.91 32.52 -8.37
CA THR A 19 6.29 31.93 -7.10
C THR A 19 5.03 31.26 -6.55
N ARG A 20 4.83 30.01 -6.96
CA ARG A 20 3.85 29.12 -6.38
C ARG A 20 4.30 28.84 -4.95
N SER A 21 3.94 29.76 -4.05
CA SER A 21 3.99 29.53 -2.62
C SER A 21 3.10 28.32 -2.33
N SER A 22 3.68 27.15 -2.43
CA SER A 22 3.10 25.94 -1.87
C SER A 22 3.19 26.11 -0.35
N LYS A 23 2.26 26.87 0.24
CA LYS A 23 1.93 26.69 1.65
C LYS A 23 1.43 25.24 1.75
N HIS A 24 2.36 24.32 2.01
CA HIS A 24 2.03 23.04 2.55
C HIS A 24 1.21 23.31 3.81
N VAL A 25 -0.07 23.07 3.72
CA VAL A 25 -0.92 22.91 4.89
C VAL A 25 -0.34 21.68 5.59
N SER A 26 0.53 21.92 6.56
CA SER A 26 0.96 20.89 7.52
C SER A 26 -0.25 20.62 8.41
N LEU A 27 -1.07 19.66 8.00
CA LEU A 27 -2.29 19.27 8.69
C LEU A 27 -2.02 18.54 10.02
N ILE A 28 -0.91 18.74 10.64
CA ILE A 28 -0.68 18.39 12.06
C ILE A 28 0.64 19.07 12.42
N GLU A 29 0.58 20.26 13.04
CA GLU A 29 1.72 20.82 13.73
C GLU A 29 2.07 19.89 14.88
N ASP A 30 3.33 19.42 14.91
CA ASP A 30 3.86 18.65 16.03
C ASP A 30 3.84 19.53 17.29
N GLU A 31 2.89 19.31 18.17
CA GLU A 31 2.96 19.78 19.53
C GLU A 31 4.32 19.33 20.15
N PRO A 32 5.10 20.25 20.72
CA PRO A 32 6.39 19.92 21.33
C PRO A 32 6.15 19.10 22.60
N GLY A 33 6.13 17.78 22.51
CA GLY A 33 6.01 16.92 23.71
C GLY A 33 5.61 15.46 23.49
N GLY A 34 5.14 15.08 22.30
CA GLY A 34 4.77 13.68 22.05
C GLY A 34 5.97 12.83 21.60
N CYS A 35 6.15 11.65 22.22
CA CYS A 35 7.16 10.68 21.83
C CYS A 35 6.97 10.27 20.34
N ALA A 36 7.92 10.62 19.46
CA ALA A 36 7.88 10.29 18.04
C ALA A 36 7.79 8.76 17.82
N LEU A 37 8.40 7.97 18.71
CA LEU A 37 8.30 6.52 18.70
C LEU A 37 6.86 6.06 18.97
N CYS A 38 6.19 6.66 19.97
CA CYS A 38 4.81 6.31 20.32
C CYS A 38 3.86 6.61 19.15
N ARG A 39 4.04 7.77 18.49
CA ARG A 39 3.28 8.12 17.27
C ARG A 39 3.58 7.17 16.10
N GLY A 40 4.83 6.73 15.95
CA GLY A 40 5.23 5.71 14.97
C GLY A 40 4.56 4.37 15.23
N LEU A 41 4.58 3.89 16.47
CA LEU A 41 3.91 2.66 16.89
C LEU A 41 2.39 2.76 16.73
N PHE A 42 1.80 3.91 17.05
CA PHE A 42 0.39 4.17 16.75
C PHE A 42 0.11 4.05 15.24
N GLY A 43 1.00 4.59 14.39
CA GLY A 43 0.90 4.44 12.93
C GLY A 43 0.95 2.98 12.48
N VAL A 44 1.80 2.14 13.09
CA VAL A 44 1.84 0.69 12.83
C VAL A 44 0.52 0.04 13.22
N GLY A 45 -0.01 0.34 14.43
CA GLY A 45 -1.31 -0.16 14.88
C GLY A 45 -2.46 0.28 13.99
N LEU A 46 -2.43 1.54 13.51
CA LEU A 46 -3.41 2.05 12.55
C LEU A 46 -3.32 1.30 11.22
N GLY A 47 -2.11 1.03 10.71
CA GLY A 47 -1.89 0.22 9.51
C GLY A 47 -2.50 -1.17 9.64
N PHE A 48 -2.28 -1.83 10.78
CA PHE A 48 -2.90 -3.12 11.09
C PHE A 48 -4.43 -3.01 11.15
N GLY A 49 -4.97 -2.06 11.92
CA GLY A 49 -6.41 -1.87 12.05
C GLY A 49 -7.11 -1.58 10.71
N LEU A 50 -6.47 -0.83 9.81
CA LEU A 50 -6.99 -0.56 8.48
C LEU A 50 -6.91 -1.79 7.55
N HIS A 51 -5.88 -2.63 7.70
CA HIS A 51 -5.79 -3.91 7.00
C HIS A 51 -6.94 -4.84 7.40
N GLU A 52 -7.14 -5.07 8.69
CA GLU A 52 -8.25 -5.87 9.20
C GLU A 52 -9.61 -5.24 8.89
N GLY A 53 -9.68 -3.90 8.88
CA GLY A 53 -10.85 -3.13 8.45
C GLY A 53 -11.24 -3.41 6.99
N GLY A 54 -10.25 -3.63 6.11
CA GLY A 54 -10.49 -4.08 4.74
C GLY A 54 -11.22 -5.42 4.68
N HIS A 55 -10.76 -6.40 5.48
CA HIS A 55 -11.44 -7.69 5.61
C HIS A 55 -12.85 -7.55 6.18
N LEU A 56 -13.02 -6.73 7.23
CA LEU A 56 -14.32 -6.50 7.85
C LEU A 56 -15.31 -5.88 6.86
N LEU A 57 -14.88 -4.86 6.11
CA LEU A 57 -15.73 -4.17 5.11
C LEU A 57 -16.21 -5.11 4.01
N THR A 58 -15.33 -5.92 3.46
CA THR A 58 -15.69 -6.87 2.39
C THR A 58 -16.57 -8.01 2.91
N ASN A 59 -16.31 -8.49 4.13
CA ASN A 59 -17.18 -9.45 4.81
C ASN A 59 -18.59 -8.88 5.06
N ALA A 60 -18.68 -7.62 5.50
CA ALA A 60 -19.97 -6.93 5.68
C ALA A 60 -20.69 -6.75 4.35
N PHE A 61 -19.97 -6.36 3.29
CA PHE A 61 -20.53 -6.20 1.93
C PHE A 61 -21.15 -7.51 1.41
N PHE A 62 -20.48 -8.65 1.62
CA PHE A 62 -20.98 -9.96 1.25
C PHE A 62 -21.92 -10.58 2.28
N GLN A 63 -22.25 -9.89 3.37
CA GLN A 63 -23.11 -10.36 4.46
C GLN A 63 -22.66 -11.73 5.00
N SER A 64 -21.37 -11.92 5.17
CA SER A 64 -20.74 -13.21 5.50
C SER A 64 -20.71 -13.53 7.00
N ASP A 65 -21.30 -12.71 7.85
CA ASP A 65 -21.31 -12.84 9.32
C ASP A 65 -19.88 -12.82 9.90
N PRO A 66 -19.17 -11.66 9.83
CA PRO A 66 -17.80 -11.54 10.28
C PRO A 66 -17.66 -11.66 11.80
N TYR A 67 -16.55 -12.25 12.25
CA TYR A 67 -16.17 -12.31 13.65
C TYR A 67 -14.66 -12.25 13.83
N LEU A 68 -14.22 -11.84 15.03
CA LEU A 68 -12.81 -11.86 15.42
C LEU A 68 -12.38 -13.28 15.76
N LYS A 69 -11.40 -13.80 15.03
CA LYS A 69 -10.78 -15.09 15.28
C LYS A 69 -9.42 -14.89 15.94
N SER A 70 -9.16 -15.58 17.05
CA SER A 70 -7.82 -15.66 17.62
C SER A 70 -6.98 -16.64 16.79
N VAL A 71 -5.83 -16.17 16.32
CA VAL A 71 -4.87 -16.96 15.54
C VAL A 71 -3.61 -17.16 16.38
N LYS A 72 -3.18 -18.40 16.53
CA LYS A 72 -1.91 -18.72 17.21
C LYS A 72 -0.80 -18.77 16.16
N GLY A 73 -0.01 -17.72 16.10
CA GLY A 73 1.19 -17.67 15.26
C GLY A 73 2.44 -17.55 16.11
N GLY A 74 3.23 -18.61 16.27
CA GLY A 74 4.56 -18.53 16.88
C GLY A 74 4.63 -17.95 18.32
N GLY A 75 3.58 -18.13 19.14
CA GLY A 75 3.54 -17.64 20.54
C GLY A 75 3.02 -16.21 20.72
N ILE A 76 2.77 -15.47 19.65
CA ILE A 76 2.15 -14.15 19.69
C ILE A 76 0.64 -14.29 19.44
N PRO A 77 -0.24 -13.79 20.34
CA PRO A 77 -1.68 -13.79 20.09
C PRO A 77 -1.97 -12.83 18.94
N PHE A 78 -2.53 -13.36 17.88
CA PHE A 78 -2.95 -12.60 16.71
C PHE A 78 -4.46 -12.65 16.57
N PHE A 79 -5.05 -11.58 16.06
CA PHE A 79 -6.47 -11.53 15.70
C PHE A 79 -6.57 -11.38 14.19
N ALA A 80 -7.51 -12.09 13.61
CA ALA A 80 -7.88 -11.96 12.20
C ALA A 80 -9.39 -11.84 12.07
N ILE A 81 -9.88 -11.12 11.09
CA ILE A 81 -11.29 -11.13 10.73
C ILE A 81 -11.58 -12.37 9.93
N SER A 82 -12.50 -13.19 10.42
CA SER A 82 -13.02 -14.38 9.76
C SER A 82 -14.52 -14.25 9.57
N HIS A 83 -15.17 -15.22 8.93
CA HIS A 83 -16.63 -15.23 8.75
C HIS A 83 -17.18 -16.63 8.94
N ARG A 84 -18.50 -16.72 9.24
CA ARG A 84 -19.19 -17.98 9.51
C ARG A 84 -19.85 -18.57 8.28
N LYS A 85 -20.36 -17.74 7.38
CA LYS A 85 -21.02 -18.20 6.15
C LYS A 85 -19.97 -18.62 5.13
N VAL A 86 -20.23 -19.73 4.46
CA VAL A 86 -19.43 -20.18 3.32
C VAL A 86 -19.74 -19.28 2.12
N LEU A 87 -18.72 -18.66 1.58
CA LEU A 87 -18.82 -17.81 0.40
C LEU A 87 -18.38 -18.54 -0.86
N PRO A 88 -18.87 -18.15 -2.04
CA PRO A 88 -18.28 -18.60 -3.31
C PRO A 88 -16.79 -18.28 -3.39
N SER A 89 -15.99 -19.13 -4.04
CA SER A 89 -14.52 -19.00 -4.06
C SER A 89 -14.03 -17.62 -4.50
N TRP A 90 -14.71 -16.94 -5.44
CA TRP A 90 -14.32 -15.61 -5.87
C TRP A 90 -14.54 -14.56 -4.77
N GLN A 91 -15.64 -14.66 -3.98
CA GLN A 91 -15.88 -13.77 -2.84
C GLN A 91 -14.87 -14.01 -1.72
N GLU A 92 -14.56 -15.28 -1.45
CA GLU A 92 -13.48 -15.66 -0.52
C GLU A 92 -12.13 -15.05 -0.94
N ALA A 93 -11.81 -15.08 -2.24
CA ALA A 93 -10.58 -14.47 -2.75
C ALA A 93 -10.60 -12.95 -2.60
N VAL A 94 -11.74 -12.28 -2.82
CA VAL A 94 -11.90 -10.84 -2.58
C VAL A 94 -11.72 -10.51 -1.11
N VAL A 95 -12.38 -11.25 -0.21
CA VAL A 95 -12.21 -11.08 1.23
C VAL A 95 -10.75 -11.25 1.63
N ALA A 96 -10.10 -12.36 1.21
CA ALA A 96 -8.70 -12.61 1.53
C ALA A 96 -7.72 -11.56 0.96
N SER A 97 -8.07 -10.87 -0.12
CA SER A 97 -7.21 -9.83 -0.71
C SER A 97 -7.48 -8.42 -0.19
N SER A 98 -8.58 -8.19 0.48
CA SER A 98 -9.05 -6.84 0.83
C SER A 98 -8.14 -6.11 1.82
N GLY A 99 -7.55 -6.81 2.79
CA GLY A 99 -6.53 -6.24 3.68
C GLY A 99 -5.31 -5.77 2.91
N LEU A 100 -4.80 -6.58 1.96
CA LEU A 100 -3.69 -6.21 1.09
C LEU A 100 -4.03 -5.00 0.20
N TRP A 101 -5.24 -4.95 -0.36
CA TRP A 101 -5.69 -3.81 -1.14
C TRP A 101 -5.74 -2.53 -0.34
N THR A 102 -6.28 -2.58 0.87
CA THR A 102 -6.35 -1.43 1.77
C THR A 102 -4.95 -0.86 2.03
N GLN A 103 -3.99 -1.71 2.37
CA GLN A 103 -2.63 -1.26 2.64
C GLN A 103 -1.90 -0.78 1.37
N PHE A 104 -2.17 -1.35 0.18
CA PHE A 104 -1.60 -0.89 -1.08
C PHE A 104 -2.07 0.51 -1.44
N VAL A 105 -3.38 0.78 -1.27
CA VAL A 105 -3.97 2.11 -1.50
C VAL A 105 -3.39 3.13 -0.54
N LEU A 106 -3.31 2.80 0.75
CA LEU A 106 -2.74 3.69 1.76
C LEU A 106 -1.28 4.01 1.50
N ALA A 107 -0.46 2.99 1.20
CA ALA A 107 0.94 3.19 0.85
C ALA A 107 1.10 4.08 -0.39
N GLU A 108 0.25 3.89 -1.40
CA GLU A 108 0.29 4.71 -2.62
C GLU A 108 -0.09 6.16 -2.34
N ILE A 109 -1.12 6.41 -1.53
CA ILE A 109 -1.52 7.76 -1.09
C ILE A 109 -0.36 8.43 -0.34
N ILE A 110 0.22 7.74 0.64
CA ILE A 110 1.33 8.26 1.45
C ILE A 110 2.53 8.60 0.55
N LEU A 111 3.01 7.66 -0.25
CA LEU A 111 4.19 7.84 -1.10
C LEU A 111 3.99 8.83 -2.26
N THR A 112 2.75 9.08 -2.65
CA THR A 112 2.42 10.08 -3.70
C THR A 112 2.26 11.46 -3.12
N ARG A 113 1.59 11.59 -1.95
CA ARG A 113 1.35 12.88 -1.28
C ARG A 113 2.59 13.40 -0.56
N THR A 114 3.45 12.50 -0.08
CA THR A 114 4.65 12.81 0.70
C THR A 114 5.89 12.13 0.12
N PRO A 115 6.37 12.56 -1.07
CA PRO A 115 7.50 11.90 -1.76
C PRO A 115 8.80 11.94 -0.95
N ASP A 116 8.98 12.94 -0.09
CA ASP A 116 10.13 13.10 0.80
C ASP A 116 9.84 12.69 2.25
N LEU A 117 8.93 11.72 2.45
CA LEU A 117 8.48 11.27 3.76
C LEU A 117 9.64 10.93 4.72
N ARG A 118 10.74 10.39 4.20
CA ARG A 118 11.92 10.07 4.99
C ARG A 118 12.46 11.28 5.75
N ARG A 119 12.46 12.45 5.10
CA ARG A 119 13.00 13.72 5.65
C ARG A 119 11.99 14.47 6.51
N GLN A 120 10.72 14.15 6.40
CA GLN A 120 9.65 14.83 7.12
C GLN A 120 9.48 14.27 8.53
N ARG A 121 9.01 15.13 9.46
CA ARG A 121 8.59 14.72 10.80
C ARG A 121 7.14 14.23 10.74
N ALA A 122 6.93 13.02 10.20
CA ALA A 122 5.63 12.41 9.98
C ALA A 122 5.59 10.96 10.52
N PRO A 123 5.70 10.78 11.85
CA PRO A 123 5.88 9.45 12.47
C PRO A 123 4.70 8.52 12.21
N ILE A 124 3.46 9.02 12.18
CA ILE A 124 2.27 8.18 11.92
C ILE A 124 2.32 7.61 10.51
N GLN A 125 2.55 8.45 9.50
CA GLN A 125 2.63 7.99 8.10
C GLN A 125 3.79 7.01 7.89
N LYS A 126 4.92 7.24 8.57
CA LYS A 126 6.05 6.30 8.57
C LYS A 126 5.67 4.97 9.21
N GLY A 127 4.92 4.99 10.30
CA GLY A 127 4.40 3.78 10.95
C GLY A 127 3.46 2.98 10.06
N VAL A 128 2.48 3.64 9.44
CA VAL A 128 1.56 2.99 8.47
C VAL A 128 2.33 2.38 7.30
N LEU A 129 3.29 3.13 6.72
CA LEU A 129 4.11 2.62 5.62
C LEU A 129 5.02 1.47 6.06
N ALA A 130 5.59 1.53 7.27
CA ALA A 130 6.41 0.45 7.83
C ALA A 130 5.57 -0.82 8.00
N PHE A 131 4.35 -0.73 8.52
CA PHE A 131 3.42 -1.86 8.59
C PHE A 131 3.19 -2.47 7.20
N HIS A 132 2.84 -1.65 6.21
CA HIS A 132 2.64 -2.12 4.83
C HIS A 132 3.86 -2.86 4.28
N VAL A 133 5.05 -2.27 4.39
CA VAL A 133 6.30 -2.87 3.88
C VAL A 133 6.59 -4.18 4.61
N CYS A 134 6.58 -4.17 5.96
CA CYS A 134 6.86 -5.38 6.73
C CYS A 134 5.89 -6.51 6.41
N LEU A 135 4.58 -6.22 6.36
CA LEU A 135 3.59 -7.25 6.06
C LEU A 135 3.72 -7.77 4.62
N SER A 136 3.96 -6.89 3.64
CA SER A 136 4.17 -7.30 2.25
C SER A 136 5.41 -8.17 2.10
N LEU A 137 6.50 -7.87 2.80
CA LEU A 137 7.70 -8.70 2.81
C LEU A 137 7.45 -10.04 3.48
N LEU A 138 6.83 -10.06 4.66
CA LEU A 138 6.52 -11.29 5.40
C LEU A 138 5.58 -12.19 4.61
N TYR A 139 4.47 -11.66 4.11
CA TYR A 139 3.49 -12.43 3.33
C TYR A 139 4.07 -12.86 1.98
N GLY A 140 4.87 -12.00 1.34
CA GLY A 140 5.52 -12.34 0.10
C GLY A 140 6.50 -13.49 0.25
N VAL A 141 7.39 -13.45 1.25
CA VAL A 141 8.36 -14.52 1.52
C VAL A 141 7.65 -15.78 2.01
N ALA A 142 6.66 -15.66 2.91
CA ALA A 142 5.88 -16.81 3.38
C ALA A 142 5.10 -17.48 2.23
N GLY A 143 4.53 -16.71 1.30
CA GLY A 143 3.85 -17.22 0.12
C GLY A 143 4.80 -17.92 -0.85
N LEU A 144 5.99 -17.37 -1.11
CA LEU A 144 7.02 -17.99 -1.91
C LEU A 144 7.50 -19.32 -1.31
N GLY A 145 7.73 -19.36 0.00
CA GLY A 145 8.15 -20.55 0.73
C GLY A 145 7.01 -21.51 1.06
N GLN A 146 5.76 -21.08 0.93
CA GLN A 146 4.55 -21.84 1.32
C GLN A 146 4.55 -22.24 2.80
N TRP A 147 5.08 -21.40 3.68
CA TRP A 147 5.18 -21.66 5.12
C TRP A 147 4.43 -20.57 5.93
N GLY A 148 4.20 -20.85 7.21
CA GLY A 148 3.50 -19.93 8.14
C GLY A 148 2.05 -20.34 8.41
N PRO A 149 1.28 -19.50 9.11
CA PRO A 149 -0.10 -19.79 9.50
C PRO A 149 -1.00 -20.08 8.29
N PRO A 150 -1.95 -21.02 8.41
CA PRO A 150 -2.86 -21.36 7.32
C PRO A 150 -3.85 -20.22 6.97
N GLU A 151 -4.06 -19.29 7.90
CA GLU A 151 -4.98 -18.16 7.76
C GLU A 151 -4.39 -16.96 7.00
N ARG A 152 -3.13 -17.02 6.54
CA ARG A 152 -2.52 -15.89 5.83
C ARG A 152 -3.23 -15.59 4.51
N ASP A 153 -3.32 -14.32 4.17
CA ASP A 153 -4.03 -13.82 2.99
C ASP A 153 -3.55 -14.44 1.68
N THR A 154 -2.23 -14.54 1.50
CA THR A 154 -1.64 -15.13 0.28
C THR A 154 -2.14 -16.54 0.01
N ARG A 155 -2.30 -17.34 1.06
CA ARG A 155 -2.84 -18.70 0.95
C ARG A 155 -4.34 -18.68 0.69
N GLY A 156 -5.09 -17.81 1.36
CA GLY A 156 -6.52 -17.62 1.12
C GLY A 156 -6.81 -17.25 -0.34
N ILE A 157 -6.07 -16.26 -0.86
CA ILE A 157 -6.18 -15.84 -2.27
C ILE A 157 -5.85 -17.01 -3.22
N ALA A 158 -4.69 -17.64 -3.03
CA ALA A 158 -4.21 -18.71 -3.90
C ALA A 158 -5.18 -19.89 -3.96
N LYS A 159 -5.66 -20.36 -2.80
CA LYS A 159 -6.62 -21.45 -2.68
C LYS A 159 -7.92 -21.16 -3.44
N ASN A 160 -8.46 -19.97 -3.24
CA ASN A 160 -9.77 -19.61 -3.79
C ASN A 160 -9.72 -19.22 -5.28
N LEU A 161 -8.56 -18.80 -5.78
CA LEU A 161 -8.34 -18.57 -7.22
C LEU A 161 -7.87 -19.83 -7.95
N GLY A 162 -7.49 -20.90 -7.25
CA GLY A 162 -6.94 -22.11 -7.86
C GLY A 162 -5.56 -21.90 -8.48
N VAL A 163 -4.74 -21.01 -7.91
CA VAL A 163 -3.37 -20.71 -8.37
C VAL A 163 -2.33 -21.15 -7.34
N ASN A 164 -1.09 -21.31 -7.78
CA ASN A 164 0.00 -21.61 -6.86
C ASN A 164 0.30 -20.38 -5.98
N GLU A 165 0.38 -20.58 -4.67
CA GLU A 165 0.62 -19.53 -3.69
C GLU A 165 1.94 -18.76 -3.95
N LYS A 166 2.94 -19.40 -4.54
CA LYS A 166 4.21 -18.74 -4.89
C LYS A 166 4.00 -17.51 -5.80
N TRP A 167 3.04 -17.58 -6.72
CA TRP A 167 2.70 -16.44 -7.57
C TRP A 167 2.09 -15.30 -6.79
N ILE A 168 1.17 -15.60 -5.87
CA ILE A 168 0.60 -14.59 -4.98
C ILE A 168 1.69 -13.98 -4.09
N GLY A 169 2.57 -14.83 -3.54
CA GLY A 169 3.73 -14.37 -2.76
C GLY A 169 4.62 -13.41 -3.54
N ALA A 170 4.96 -13.72 -4.80
CA ALA A 170 5.76 -12.84 -5.65
C ALA A 170 5.05 -11.51 -5.93
N VAL A 171 3.74 -11.55 -6.22
CA VAL A 171 2.92 -10.35 -6.48
C VAL A 171 2.80 -9.46 -5.24
N VAL A 172 2.75 -10.03 -4.04
CA VAL A 172 2.70 -9.26 -2.78
C VAL A 172 4.08 -8.73 -2.38
N LEU A 173 5.15 -9.50 -2.66
CA LEU A 173 6.52 -9.09 -2.36
C LEU A 173 6.98 -7.89 -3.18
N ALA A 174 6.64 -7.84 -4.46
CA ALA A 174 7.09 -6.81 -5.38
C ALA A 174 6.71 -5.37 -4.94
N PRO A 175 5.45 -5.05 -4.56
CA PRO A 175 5.11 -3.75 -4.01
C PRO A 175 5.90 -3.41 -2.75
N GLY A 176 6.10 -4.37 -1.83
CA GLY A 176 6.87 -4.15 -0.60
C GLY A 176 8.30 -3.70 -0.89
N LEU A 177 8.99 -4.37 -1.81
CA LEU A 177 10.35 -4.01 -2.23
C LEU A 177 10.40 -2.66 -2.96
N LEU A 178 9.49 -2.43 -3.90
CA LEU A 178 9.45 -1.20 -4.69
C LEU A 178 9.08 0.02 -3.83
N ASP A 179 8.16 -0.13 -2.88
CA ASP A 179 7.77 0.95 -1.96
C ASP A 179 8.88 1.23 -0.94
N THR A 180 9.63 0.22 -0.51
CA THR A 180 10.86 0.40 0.26
C THR A 180 11.87 1.24 -0.51
N TYR A 181 12.10 0.93 -1.78
CA TYR A 181 12.98 1.71 -2.63
C TYR A 181 12.49 3.15 -2.79
N ARG A 182 11.18 3.36 -3.00
CA ARG A 182 10.55 4.69 -3.09
C ARG A 182 10.78 5.52 -1.82
N TYR A 183 10.73 4.89 -0.66
CA TYR A 183 10.95 5.55 0.63
C TYR A 183 12.40 6.00 0.83
N TYR A 184 13.37 5.16 0.48
CA TYR A 184 14.79 5.44 0.75
C TYR A 184 15.48 6.25 -0.33
N ARG A 185 15.05 6.16 -1.56
CA ARG A 185 15.68 6.81 -2.72
C ARG A 185 14.65 7.65 -3.45
N GLY A 186 14.98 8.88 -3.82
CA GLY A 186 14.15 9.67 -4.73
C GLY A 186 13.85 8.85 -5.99
N ALA A 187 12.73 8.11 -5.98
CA ALA A 187 12.51 7.01 -6.92
C ALA A 187 12.32 7.53 -8.35
N PRO A 188 13.06 7.01 -9.33
CA PRO A 188 12.86 7.33 -10.74
C PRO A 188 11.44 6.96 -11.19
N ARG A 189 10.98 7.55 -12.29
CA ARG A 189 9.61 7.35 -12.79
C ARG A 189 9.25 5.87 -12.97
N TRP A 190 10.19 5.05 -13.47
CA TRP A 190 9.95 3.63 -13.70
C TRP A 190 9.69 2.83 -12.43
N VAL A 191 10.36 3.15 -11.30
CA VAL A 191 10.08 2.51 -10.00
C VAL A 191 8.69 2.88 -9.49
N ARG A 192 8.30 4.16 -9.61
CA ARG A 192 6.97 4.61 -9.20
C ARG A 192 5.86 3.92 -9.99
N TRP A 193 6.02 3.83 -11.31
CA TRP A 193 5.08 3.10 -12.15
C TRP A 193 5.12 1.60 -11.90
N GLY A 194 6.31 1.00 -11.74
CA GLY A 194 6.48 -0.41 -11.42
C GLY A 194 5.77 -0.80 -10.12
N SER A 195 5.90 0.02 -9.06
CA SER A 195 5.18 -0.19 -7.80
C SER A 195 3.66 -0.16 -7.98
N ARG A 196 3.13 0.80 -8.76
CA ARG A 196 1.69 0.90 -9.05
C ARG A 196 1.18 -0.30 -9.83
N VAL A 197 1.88 -0.67 -10.89
CA VAL A 197 1.54 -1.83 -11.72
C VAL A 197 1.58 -3.10 -10.89
N ALA A 198 2.62 -3.32 -10.07
CA ALA A 198 2.73 -4.49 -9.21
C ALA A 198 1.52 -4.61 -8.25
N LYS A 199 1.06 -3.50 -7.68
CA LYS A 199 -0.16 -3.47 -6.86
C LYS A 199 -1.40 -3.87 -7.65
N LEU A 200 -1.53 -3.39 -8.90
CA LEU A 200 -2.68 -3.71 -9.77
C LEU A 200 -2.68 -5.15 -10.27
N VAL A 201 -1.52 -5.81 -10.37
CA VAL A 201 -1.42 -7.21 -10.82
C VAL A 201 -2.23 -8.15 -9.90
N LEU A 202 -2.35 -7.83 -8.61
CA LEU A 202 -3.20 -8.60 -7.70
C LEU A 202 -4.69 -8.59 -8.12
N ALA A 203 -5.14 -7.59 -8.90
CA ALA A 203 -6.52 -7.52 -9.41
C ALA A 203 -6.77 -8.41 -10.62
N VAL A 204 -5.73 -8.75 -11.39
CA VAL A 204 -5.87 -9.47 -12.67
C VAL A 204 -6.67 -10.78 -12.56
N PRO A 205 -6.45 -11.65 -11.55
CA PRO A 205 -7.23 -12.87 -11.42
C PRO A 205 -8.74 -12.64 -11.24
N PHE A 206 -9.12 -11.50 -10.67
CA PHE A 206 -10.53 -11.17 -10.44
C PHE A 206 -11.23 -10.73 -11.73
N LEU A 207 -10.52 -10.10 -12.67
CA LEU A 207 -11.08 -9.65 -13.94
C LEU A 207 -11.52 -10.80 -14.87
N LYS A 208 -11.01 -12.01 -14.65
CA LYS A 208 -11.37 -13.19 -15.43
C LYS A 208 -12.69 -13.85 -15.00
N LYS A 209 -13.28 -13.41 -13.89
CA LYS A 209 -14.50 -14.01 -13.32
C LYS A 209 -15.74 -13.13 -13.45
N PHE A 210 -15.58 -11.95 -14.05
CA PHE A 210 -16.65 -11.06 -14.49
C PHE A 210 -16.73 -11.03 -16.02
#